data_1ff6b64b9149823cce857c3fdcae02d2
#
_entry.id   1ff6b64b9149823cce857c3fdcae02d2
#
_cell.length_a   1.000
_cell.length_b   1.000
_cell.length_c   1.000
_cell.angle_alpha   90.00
_cell.angle_beta   90.00
_cell.angle_gamma   90.00
#
_symmetry.space_group_name_H-M   'P 1'
#
loop_
_entity.id
_entity.type
_entity.pdbx_description
1 polymer ?
#
loop_
_entity_poly.entity_id
_entity_poly.type
_entity_poly.pdbx_seq_one_letter_code
_entity_poly.pdbx_strand_id
1 'polypeptide(L)'
;MSRQLISVAAALLMLTAAPALAEVKSAAPGGFEVGGTVAISAPPARVWAVLTAPDAWWSRDHRWFKASTLSLDLSPGGCWCERAGDGRVSRHLETALVEPGSKLVLRGGLGPLQGQGATGGLTFEIKAEGEGSLLTWAYIVGGYTPGGLEAWAAPVDDVLSAQLANLKARAEAD
;
A
#
# COMPACT_ATOMS: atom_id res chain seq x y z
N MET A 1 13.81 24.18 61.22
CA MET A 1 14.48 23.61 60.03
C MET A 1 13.43 22.93 59.18
N SER A 2 12.83 23.68 58.25
CA SER A 2 11.75 23.15 57.36
C SER A 2 12.36 22.62 56.08
N ARG A 3 12.16 21.34 55.82
CA ARG A 3 12.51 20.67 54.52
C ARG A 3 11.36 20.88 53.53
N GLN A 4 11.58 21.67 52.51
CA GLN A 4 10.69 21.75 51.34
C GLN A 4 10.94 20.54 50.46
N LEU A 5 9.89 19.75 50.24
CA LEU A 5 9.84 18.67 49.25
C LEU A 5 9.48 19.28 47.87
N ILE A 6 10.42 19.24 46.96
CA ILE A 6 10.18 19.64 45.54
C ILE A 6 9.63 18.42 44.82
N SER A 7 8.34 18.47 44.48
CA SER A 7 7.69 17.47 43.61
C SER A 7 8.02 17.80 42.18
N VAL A 8 8.78 16.93 41.51
CA VAL A 8 9.03 17.00 40.07
C VAL A 8 7.88 16.23 39.37
N ALA A 9 6.97 16.97 38.74
CA ALA A 9 5.95 16.40 37.89
C ALA A 9 6.56 16.06 36.54
N ALA A 10 6.70 14.78 36.24
CA ALA A 10 7.08 14.30 34.91
C ALA A 10 5.89 14.42 33.94
N ALA A 11 5.95 15.36 33.01
CA ALA A 11 4.98 15.48 31.96
C ALA A 11 5.21 14.38 30.90
N LEU A 12 4.30 13.42 30.82
CA LEU A 12 4.29 12.38 29.79
C LEU A 12 3.79 13.01 28.49
N LEU A 13 4.68 13.32 27.54
CA LEU A 13 4.29 13.71 26.18
C LEU A 13 3.70 12.49 25.48
N MET A 14 2.39 12.47 25.33
CA MET A 14 1.72 11.54 24.44
C MET A 14 1.94 12.02 23.00
N LEU A 15 2.82 11.33 22.24
CA LEU A 15 2.89 11.47 20.79
C LEU A 15 1.58 10.92 20.21
N THR A 16 0.70 11.79 19.77
CA THR A 16 -0.45 11.40 18.94
C THR A 16 0.09 11.11 17.55
N ALA A 17 0.10 9.83 17.17
CA ALA A 17 0.34 9.43 15.78
C ALA A 17 -0.73 10.06 14.90
N ALA A 18 -0.32 10.94 13.98
CA ALA A 18 -1.23 11.48 12.97
C ALA A 18 -1.74 10.33 12.10
N PRO A 19 -3.04 10.31 11.72
CA PRO A 19 -3.55 9.33 10.80
C PRO A 19 -2.78 9.44 9.48
N ALA A 20 -2.43 8.31 8.90
CA ALA A 20 -1.82 8.24 7.57
C ALA A 20 -2.80 8.82 6.56
N LEU A 21 -2.48 9.98 6.01
CA LEU A 21 -3.24 10.59 4.94
C LEU A 21 -2.67 10.09 3.61
N ALA A 22 -3.42 9.29 2.91
CA ALA A 22 -3.27 9.12 1.49
C ALA A 22 -3.68 10.41 0.79
N GLU A 23 -3.03 10.74 -0.31
CA GLU A 23 -3.24 12.01 -0.98
C GLU A 23 -3.02 11.87 -2.47
N VAL A 24 -3.94 12.45 -3.25
CA VAL A 24 -3.69 12.73 -4.67
C VAL A 24 -2.59 13.78 -4.75
N LYS A 25 -1.38 13.35 -5.13
CA LYS A 25 -0.20 14.24 -5.26
C LYS A 25 -0.28 15.11 -6.50
N SER A 26 -0.74 14.52 -7.62
CA SER A 26 -0.97 15.23 -8.87
C SER A 26 -2.00 14.50 -9.71
N ALA A 27 -2.75 15.22 -10.54
CA ALA A 27 -3.68 14.67 -11.52
C ALA A 27 -3.75 15.58 -12.76
N ALA A 28 -3.67 14.96 -13.94
CA ALA A 28 -3.73 15.61 -15.25
C ALA A 28 -4.32 14.63 -16.28
N PRO A 29 -4.75 15.10 -17.47
CA PRO A 29 -5.30 14.21 -18.51
C PRO A 29 -4.38 13.06 -18.93
N GLY A 30 -3.06 13.25 -18.88
CA GLY A 30 -2.06 12.23 -19.25
C GLY A 30 -1.58 11.33 -18.13
N GLY A 31 -1.98 11.56 -16.88
CA GLY A 31 -1.54 10.74 -15.74
C GLY A 31 -1.87 11.32 -14.38
N PHE A 32 -1.59 10.53 -13.34
CA PHE A 32 -1.75 10.95 -11.95
C PHE A 32 -0.71 10.28 -11.04
N GLU A 33 -0.55 10.86 -9.88
CA GLU A 33 0.21 10.29 -8.76
C GLU A 33 -0.64 10.32 -7.50
N VAL A 34 -0.74 9.16 -6.85
CA VAL A 34 -1.33 8.99 -5.52
C VAL A 34 -0.31 8.33 -4.61
N GLY A 35 -0.36 8.62 -3.32
CA GLY A 35 0.62 8.05 -2.40
C GLY A 35 0.48 8.56 -0.99
N GLY A 36 1.24 7.95 -0.07
CA GLY A 36 1.20 8.32 1.33
C GLY A 36 2.13 7.50 2.18
N THR A 37 1.93 7.60 3.49
CA THR A 37 2.67 6.85 4.51
C THR A 37 1.71 6.19 5.48
N VAL A 38 2.09 5.02 5.99
CA VAL A 38 1.35 4.28 7.01
C VAL A 38 2.31 3.88 8.13
N ALA A 39 2.11 4.40 9.33
CA ALA A 39 2.81 3.92 10.52
C ALA A 39 2.17 2.61 10.99
N ILE A 40 2.99 1.57 11.19
CA ILE A 40 2.56 0.21 11.52
C ILE A 40 3.31 -0.25 12.78
N SER A 41 2.58 -0.67 13.82
CA SER A 41 3.13 -1.16 15.08
C SER A 41 3.61 -2.61 14.96
N ALA A 42 4.39 -2.89 13.91
CA ALA A 42 5.01 -4.18 13.66
C ALA A 42 6.39 -3.99 13.00
N PRO A 43 7.36 -4.88 13.27
CA PRO A 43 8.70 -4.75 12.71
C PRO A 43 8.72 -4.92 11.20
N PRO A 44 9.71 -4.35 10.46
CA PRO A 44 9.79 -4.39 9.00
C PRO A 44 9.65 -5.80 8.39
N ALA A 45 10.22 -6.81 9.01
CA ALA A 45 10.12 -8.19 8.53
C ALA A 45 8.68 -8.72 8.53
N ARG A 46 7.86 -8.34 9.53
CA ARG A 46 6.45 -8.71 9.60
C ARG A 46 5.65 -7.96 8.55
N VAL A 47 5.88 -6.65 8.38
CA VAL A 47 5.22 -5.83 7.36
C VAL A 47 5.53 -6.38 5.96
N TRP A 48 6.80 -6.73 5.68
CA TRP A 48 7.20 -7.35 4.42
C TRP A 48 6.48 -8.67 4.15
N ALA A 49 6.45 -9.56 5.14
CA ALA A 49 5.78 -10.85 5.00
C ALA A 49 4.28 -10.69 4.68
N VAL A 50 3.62 -9.71 5.28
CA VAL A 50 2.21 -9.41 5.00
C VAL A 50 2.06 -8.75 3.62
N LEU A 51 2.87 -7.74 3.29
CA LEU A 51 2.83 -7.03 2.00
C LEU A 51 2.92 -8.02 0.83
N THR A 52 3.85 -8.98 0.92
CA THR A 52 4.09 -9.97 -0.15
C THR A 52 3.10 -11.14 -0.19
N ALA A 53 2.11 -11.16 0.71
CA ALA A 53 1.02 -12.12 0.74
C ALA A 53 -0.35 -11.43 0.51
N PRO A 54 -0.64 -10.90 -0.70
CA PRO A 54 -1.78 -10.03 -0.94
C PRO A 54 -3.15 -10.68 -0.67
N ASP A 55 -3.25 -11.99 -0.73
CA ASP A 55 -4.49 -12.70 -0.41
C ASP A 55 -4.94 -12.51 1.06
N ALA A 56 -3.99 -12.22 1.94
CA ALA A 56 -4.24 -12.06 3.38
C ALA A 56 -4.82 -10.69 3.78
N TRP A 57 -4.67 -9.67 2.93
CA TRP A 57 -5.05 -8.29 3.27
C TRP A 57 -5.85 -7.55 2.19
N TRP A 58 -5.75 -7.96 0.92
CA TRP A 58 -6.51 -7.31 -0.15
C TRP A 58 -7.97 -7.72 -0.08
N SER A 59 -8.87 -6.73 0.05
CA SER A 59 -10.31 -6.94 0.17
C SER A 59 -10.89 -7.71 -1.01
N ARG A 60 -11.82 -8.62 -0.72
CA ARG A 60 -12.58 -9.35 -1.75
C ARG A 60 -13.47 -8.45 -2.58
N ASP A 61 -13.90 -7.30 -2.05
CA ASP A 61 -14.76 -6.34 -2.76
C ASP A 61 -13.99 -5.59 -3.88
N HIS A 62 -12.66 -5.59 -3.80
CA HIS A 62 -11.77 -5.01 -4.82
C HIS A 62 -11.03 -6.08 -5.64
N ARG A 63 -11.63 -7.27 -5.78
CA ARG A 63 -11.18 -8.33 -6.69
C ARG A 63 -12.10 -8.40 -7.90
N TRP A 64 -11.57 -8.83 -9.04
CA TRP A 64 -12.38 -9.14 -10.20
C TRP A 64 -13.32 -10.31 -9.96
N PHE A 65 -12.85 -11.29 -9.20
CA PHE A 65 -13.59 -12.53 -8.94
C PHE A 65 -13.69 -12.72 -7.42
N LYS A 66 -14.89 -12.61 -6.86
CA LYS A 66 -15.11 -12.69 -5.39
C LYS A 66 -14.57 -13.97 -4.75
N ALA A 67 -14.61 -15.08 -5.48
CA ALA A 67 -14.10 -16.40 -5.04
C ALA A 67 -12.73 -16.70 -5.67
N SER A 68 -11.82 -15.76 -5.60
CA SER A 68 -10.46 -15.88 -6.14
C SER A 68 -9.40 -15.92 -5.03
N THR A 69 -8.20 -16.31 -5.41
CA THR A 69 -6.96 -16.19 -4.63
C THR A 69 -6.04 -15.18 -5.30
N LEU A 70 -5.35 -14.37 -4.50
CA LEU A 70 -4.28 -13.49 -4.94
C LEU A 70 -2.92 -14.11 -4.62
N SER A 71 -2.00 -14.00 -5.57
CA SER A 71 -0.61 -14.41 -5.39
C SER A 71 0.33 -13.34 -5.90
N LEU A 72 1.52 -13.24 -5.32
CA LEU A 72 2.60 -12.38 -5.76
C LEU A 72 3.88 -13.20 -5.91
N ASP A 73 4.38 -13.29 -7.13
CA ASP A 73 5.69 -13.85 -7.42
C ASP A 73 6.73 -12.73 -7.43
N LEU A 74 7.73 -12.84 -6.56
CA LEU A 74 8.78 -11.84 -6.39
C LEU A 74 9.95 -11.99 -7.39
N SER A 75 9.93 -12.99 -8.28
CA SER A 75 10.91 -13.08 -9.36
C SER A 75 10.75 -11.94 -10.38
N PRO A 76 11.79 -11.54 -11.12
CA PRO A 76 11.67 -10.52 -12.16
C PRO A 76 10.58 -10.87 -13.20
N GLY A 77 9.63 -9.97 -13.43
CA GLY A 77 8.46 -10.24 -14.28
C GLY A 77 7.40 -11.12 -13.62
N GLY A 78 7.60 -11.51 -12.38
CA GLY A 78 6.65 -12.29 -11.59
C GLY A 78 5.32 -11.58 -11.43
N CYS A 79 4.25 -12.33 -11.30
CA CYS A 79 2.89 -11.84 -11.40
C CYS A 79 2.28 -11.57 -10.02
N TRP A 80 1.72 -10.38 -9.82
CA TRP A 80 0.62 -10.20 -8.89
C TRP A 80 -0.65 -10.61 -9.61
N CYS A 81 -1.03 -11.86 -9.40
CA CYS A 81 -2.12 -12.51 -10.12
C CYS A 81 -3.33 -12.79 -9.22
N GLU A 82 -4.50 -12.67 -9.82
CA GLU A 82 -5.76 -13.15 -9.28
C GLU A 82 -6.22 -14.37 -10.09
N ARG A 83 -6.62 -15.45 -9.41
CA ARG A 83 -7.06 -16.71 -10.01
C ARG A 83 -8.35 -17.19 -9.38
N ALA A 84 -9.37 -17.44 -10.19
CA ALA A 84 -10.60 -18.12 -9.78
C ALA A 84 -10.55 -19.61 -10.13
N GLY A 85 -11.27 -20.42 -9.37
CA GLY A 85 -11.28 -21.89 -9.53
C GLY A 85 -11.89 -22.38 -10.86
N ASP A 86 -12.60 -21.52 -11.59
CA ASP A 86 -13.20 -21.80 -12.89
C ASP A 86 -12.28 -21.45 -14.09
N GLY A 87 -11.01 -21.16 -13.83
CA GLY A 87 -10.00 -20.87 -14.84
C GLY A 87 -9.87 -19.40 -15.22
N ARG A 88 -10.72 -18.50 -14.69
CA ARG A 88 -10.54 -17.05 -14.90
C ARG A 88 -9.29 -16.56 -14.17
N VAL A 89 -8.52 -15.72 -14.84
CA VAL A 89 -7.29 -15.12 -14.31
C VAL A 89 -7.22 -13.64 -14.62
N SER A 90 -6.59 -12.88 -13.74
CA SER A 90 -6.20 -11.49 -13.99
C SER A 90 -4.77 -11.27 -13.50
N ARG A 91 -3.94 -10.59 -14.29
CA ARG A 91 -2.63 -10.09 -13.88
C ARG A 91 -2.78 -8.62 -13.53
N HIS A 92 -2.73 -8.30 -12.26
CA HIS A 92 -2.84 -6.92 -11.80
C HIS A 92 -1.56 -6.12 -12.08
N LEU A 93 -0.41 -6.66 -11.65
CA LEU A 93 0.89 -6.00 -11.78
C LEU A 93 1.99 -7.05 -12.00
N GLU A 94 3.16 -6.59 -12.41
CA GLU A 94 4.40 -7.37 -12.54
C GLU A 94 5.46 -6.87 -11.58
N THR A 95 6.25 -7.79 -11.00
CA THR A 95 7.40 -7.47 -10.18
C THR A 95 8.53 -6.89 -11.03
N ALA A 96 8.90 -5.65 -10.75
CA ALA A 96 9.97 -4.93 -11.44
C ALA A 96 11.27 -4.84 -10.62
N LEU A 97 11.16 -4.66 -9.29
CA LEU A 97 12.29 -4.57 -8.38
C LEU A 97 11.90 -5.10 -7.01
N VAL A 98 12.80 -5.85 -6.39
CA VAL A 98 12.67 -6.35 -5.02
C VAL A 98 13.98 -6.12 -4.27
N GLU A 99 13.91 -5.39 -3.17
CA GLU A 99 14.91 -5.36 -2.12
C GLU A 99 14.26 -6.01 -0.89
N PRO A 100 14.58 -7.28 -0.59
CA PRO A 100 13.85 -8.03 0.43
C PRO A 100 13.82 -7.33 1.78
N GLY A 101 12.61 -7.19 2.33
CA GLY A 101 12.38 -6.53 3.62
C GLY A 101 12.27 -5.01 3.56
N SER A 102 12.63 -4.35 2.44
CA SER A 102 12.72 -2.88 2.38
C SER A 102 11.99 -2.24 1.21
N LYS A 103 12.04 -2.82 0.01
CA LYS A 103 11.46 -2.19 -1.18
C LYS A 103 10.85 -3.17 -2.16
N LEU A 104 9.69 -2.81 -2.69
CA LEU A 104 9.00 -3.53 -3.76
C LEU A 104 8.51 -2.53 -4.80
N VAL A 105 8.85 -2.76 -6.07
CA VAL A 105 8.31 -2.00 -7.20
C VAL A 105 7.56 -2.95 -8.12
N LEU A 106 6.31 -2.64 -8.38
CA LEU A 106 5.42 -3.36 -9.27
C LEU A 106 5.02 -2.47 -10.44
N ARG A 107 4.80 -3.05 -11.63
CA ARG A 107 4.41 -2.31 -12.84
C ARG A 107 3.12 -2.87 -13.43
N GLY A 108 2.28 -1.98 -13.97
CA GLY A 108 1.07 -2.34 -14.70
C GLY A 108 -0.11 -1.43 -14.43
N GLY A 109 -1.25 -1.76 -15.01
CA GLY A 109 -2.54 -1.13 -14.74
C GLY A 109 -3.30 -1.91 -13.68
N LEU A 110 -3.39 -1.40 -12.46
CA LEU A 110 -4.10 -2.06 -11.37
C LEU A 110 -5.61 -1.97 -11.58
N GLY A 111 -6.32 -3.09 -11.38
CA GLY A 111 -7.78 -3.15 -11.48
C GLY A 111 -8.30 -2.68 -12.84
N PRO A 112 -9.31 -1.79 -12.90
CA PRO A 112 -9.92 -1.33 -14.16
C PRO A 112 -8.96 -0.62 -15.11
N LEU A 113 -7.81 -0.13 -14.63
CA LEU A 113 -6.75 0.44 -15.49
C LEU A 113 -6.15 -0.59 -16.46
N GLN A 114 -6.32 -1.91 -16.21
CA GLN A 114 -5.89 -2.97 -17.13
C GLN A 114 -6.53 -2.86 -18.53
N GLY A 115 -7.75 -2.35 -18.60
CA GLY A 115 -8.47 -2.16 -19.85
C GLY A 115 -8.19 -0.83 -20.53
N GLN A 116 -7.34 0.02 -19.97
CA GLN A 116 -6.98 1.33 -20.52
C GLN A 116 -5.63 1.27 -21.23
N GLY A 117 -5.36 2.25 -22.08
CA GLY A 117 -4.02 2.49 -22.66
C GLY A 117 -3.08 3.15 -21.63
N ALA A 118 -3.15 2.74 -20.37
CA ALA A 118 -2.43 3.32 -19.24
C ALA A 118 -1.67 2.25 -18.46
N THR A 119 -0.54 2.64 -17.90
CA THR A 119 0.28 1.78 -17.05
C THR A 119 0.90 2.60 -15.92
N GLY A 120 1.33 1.95 -14.86
CA GLY A 120 1.94 2.66 -13.72
C GLY A 120 3.03 1.88 -13.03
N GLY A 121 3.69 2.56 -12.10
CA GLY A 121 4.64 2.00 -11.15
C GLY A 121 4.10 2.15 -9.72
N LEU A 122 3.80 1.03 -9.07
CA LEU A 122 3.43 1.00 -7.66
C LEU A 122 4.65 0.63 -6.84
N THR A 123 5.09 1.56 -6.00
CA THR A 123 6.27 1.40 -5.13
C THR A 123 5.85 1.32 -3.68
N PHE A 124 6.47 0.40 -2.95
CA PHE A 124 6.40 0.31 -1.49
C PHE A 124 7.81 0.38 -0.91
N GLU A 125 8.01 1.19 0.12
CA GLU A 125 9.25 1.25 0.90
C GLU A 125 8.93 1.08 2.38
N ILE A 126 9.65 0.18 3.05
CA ILE A 126 9.49 -0.11 4.48
C ILE A 126 10.77 0.31 5.19
N LYS A 127 10.63 1.15 6.21
CA LYS A 127 11.72 1.58 7.09
C LYS A 127 11.37 1.28 8.54
N ALA A 128 12.36 0.92 9.34
CA ALA A 128 12.16 0.82 10.78
C ALA A 128 11.89 2.20 11.37
N GLU A 129 10.91 2.28 12.28
CA GLU A 129 10.56 3.48 13.03
C GLU A 129 10.27 3.11 14.48
N GLY A 130 11.24 3.34 15.37
CA GLY A 130 11.18 2.84 16.75
C GLY A 130 11.08 1.31 16.80
N GLU A 131 10.07 0.78 17.47
CA GLU A 131 9.75 -0.66 17.51
C GLU A 131 8.87 -1.12 16.34
N GLY A 132 8.37 -0.18 15.55
CA GLY A 132 7.48 -0.40 14.41
C GLY A 132 8.14 -0.13 13.07
N SER A 133 7.31 0.21 12.09
CA SER A 133 7.69 0.50 10.71
C SER A 133 6.92 1.68 10.15
N LEU A 134 7.57 2.44 9.26
CA LEU A 134 6.92 3.37 8.35
C LEU A 134 6.90 2.74 6.96
N LEU A 135 5.70 2.48 6.44
CA LEU A 135 5.45 2.07 5.06
C LEU A 135 5.12 3.30 4.23
N THR A 136 5.99 3.64 3.28
CA THR A 136 5.72 4.67 2.26
C THR A 136 5.30 4.00 0.97
N TRP A 137 4.32 4.57 0.27
CA TRP A 137 3.85 4.05 -0.99
C TRP A 137 3.53 5.16 -1.99
N ALA A 138 3.66 4.85 -3.28
CA ALA A 138 3.27 5.74 -4.37
C ALA A 138 2.83 4.91 -5.58
N TYR A 139 1.77 5.33 -6.26
CA TYR A 139 1.35 4.80 -7.55
C TYR A 139 1.29 5.92 -8.57
N ILE A 140 2.23 5.87 -9.51
CA ILE A 140 2.35 6.84 -10.61
C ILE A 140 1.85 6.17 -11.87
N VAL A 141 0.81 6.74 -12.48
CA VAL A 141 0.13 6.20 -13.67
C VAL A 141 0.22 7.21 -14.81
N GLY A 142 0.54 6.73 -16.00
CA GLY A 142 0.53 7.53 -17.22
C GLY A 142 0.01 6.75 -18.41
N GLY A 143 -0.39 7.46 -19.46
CA GLY A 143 -0.91 6.87 -20.68
C GLY A 143 -2.15 7.56 -21.21
N TYR A 144 -3.01 6.78 -21.88
CA TYR A 144 -4.21 7.28 -22.52
C TYR A 144 -5.46 6.51 -22.05
N THR A 145 -6.50 7.27 -21.72
CA THR A 145 -7.86 6.78 -21.58
C THR A 145 -8.83 7.82 -22.15
N PRO A 146 -9.94 7.44 -22.77
CA PRO A 146 -10.98 8.38 -23.14
C PRO A 146 -11.46 9.19 -21.94
N GLY A 147 -11.43 10.52 -22.06
CA GLY A 147 -11.81 11.44 -20.97
C GLY A 147 -10.68 11.84 -20.02
N GLY A 148 -9.46 11.31 -20.22
CA GLY A 148 -8.29 11.64 -19.39
C GLY A 148 -8.13 10.75 -18.15
N LEU A 149 -6.96 10.83 -17.53
CA LEU A 149 -6.60 10.05 -16.34
C LEU A 149 -6.86 10.78 -15.02
N GLU A 150 -7.09 12.08 -15.04
CA GLU A 150 -7.30 12.88 -13.82
C GLU A 150 -8.47 12.40 -12.96
N ALA A 151 -9.56 11.97 -13.58
CA ALA A 151 -10.73 11.47 -12.87
C ALA A 151 -10.51 10.13 -12.15
N TRP A 152 -9.41 9.42 -12.48
CA TRP A 152 -9.05 8.16 -11.87
C TRP A 152 -8.28 8.33 -10.55
N ALA A 153 -7.65 9.49 -10.34
CA ALA A 153 -6.76 9.71 -9.20
C ALA A 153 -7.46 9.46 -7.86
N ALA A 154 -8.57 10.14 -7.58
CA ALA A 154 -9.26 10.00 -6.30
C ALA A 154 -9.82 8.57 -6.07
N PRO A 155 -10.53 7.91 -7.02
CA PRO A 155 -10.96 6.53 -6.82
C PRO A 155 -9.81 5.53 -6.60
N VAL A 156 -8.66 5.73 -7.25
CA VAL A 156 -7.48 4.87 -7.06
C VAL A 156 -6.87 5.09 -5.69
N ASP A 157 -6.79 6.35 -5.24
CA ASP A 157 -6.32 6.71 -3.91
C ASP A 157 -7.19 6.08 -2.81
N ASP A 158 -8.51 6.21 -2.91
CA ASP A 158 -9.48 5.63 -1.97
C ASP A 158 -9.30 4.12 -1.84
N VAL A 159 -9.19 3.42 -2.98
CA VAL A 159 -8.99 1.95 -2.98
C VAL A 159 -7.67 1.58 -2.34
N LEU A 160 -6.55 2.17 -2.77
CA LEU A 160 -5.23 1.82 -2.23
C LEU A 160 -5.13 2.13 -0.75
N SER A 161 -5.68 3.25 -0.29
CA SER A 161 -5.73 3.63 1.12
C SER A 161 -6.49 2.62 1.97
N ALA A 162 -7.66 2.18 1.50
CA ALA A 162 -8.44 1.15 2.18
C ALA A 162 -7.68 -0.18 2.24
N GLN A 163 -6.99 -0.58 1.15
CA GLN A 163 -6.18 -1.80 1.15
C GLN A 163 -4.99 -1.70 2.11
N LEU A 164 -4.33 -0.56 2.20
CA LEU A 164 -3.20 -0.38 3.11
C LEU A 164 -3.62 -0.31 4.58
N ALA A 165 -4.83 0.17 4.87
CA ALA A 165 -5.42 0.02 6.19
C ALA A 165 -5.63 -1.45 6.59
N ASN A 166 -6.07 -2.30 5.64
CA ASN A 166 -6.18 -3.75 5.86
C ASN A 166 -4.81 -4.41 6.06
N LEU A 167 -3.81 -4.01 5.26
CA LEU A 167 -2.42 -4.48 5.42
C LEU A 167 -1.89 -4.14 6.82
N LYS A 168 -2.06 -2.88 7.27
CA LYS A 168 -1.70 -2.44 8.62
C LYS A 168 -2.38 -3.33 9.67
N ALA A 169 -3.69 -3.45 9.62
CA ALA A 169 -4.45 -4.26 10.57
C ALA A 169 -3.96 -5.73 10.60
N ARG A 170 -3.63 -6.29 9.43
CA ARG A 170 -3.10 -7.66 9.31
C ARG A 170 -1.68 -7.81 9.84
N ALA A 171 -0.84 -6.80 9.66
CA ALA A 171 0.54 -6.80 10.16
C ALA A 171 0.59 -6.65 11.69
N GLU A 172 -0.34 -5.89 12.27
CA GLU A 172 -0.46 -5.64 13.70
C GLU A 172 -1.23 -6.75 14.45
N ALA A 173 -1.92 -7.64 13.73
CA ALA A 173 -2.55 -8.81 14.34
C ALA A 173 -1.49 -9.86 14.71
N ASP A 174 -1.67 -10.50 15.89
CA ASP A 174 -0.82 -11.58 16.42
C ASP A 174 -0.86 -12.86 15.53
#